data_21fb71584017d0120bfd2b4626ea5f84
#
_entry.id   21fb71584017d0120bfd2b4626ea5f84
#
_cell.length_a   1.000
_cell.length_b   1.000
_cell.length_c   1.000
_cell.angle_alpha   90.00
_cell.angle_beta   90.00
_cell.angle_gamma   90.00
#
_symmetry.space_group_name_H-M   'P 1'
#
loop_
_entity.id
_entity.type
_entity.pdbx_description
1 polymer ?
#
loop_
_entity_poly.entity_id
_entity_poly.type
_entity_poly.pdbx_seq_one_letter_code
_entity_poly.pdbx_strand_id
1 'polypeptide(L)'
;MVVKNTIPGANNVEQVAQQVSNIMIASQEAIDSFCDTCWLEDGLSKNSLSAYRRDLILFARWLDLERGKGIYSVDAADVMSYMANRRADKATTANRRLTVLKRFYRLGIRKHLIKNDPCLNLRAAKQAPRFPKTLSEAQIEDLLAAPDVKTPLGLRDRTMLELMYASGLRVSEIVSLKTIEVGLNEGVVRIVSGKGGKERLVPFGGEAADWIQRYLKEARPQLLDIKGQPKGSQALFLARHTGEGMTRQAFWHIIKRYATLANILVPLSPHTLRHAFATHLLNHGADLRVVQLLLGHADISTTQIYTHVARERLKNIHQQHHPRA
;
A
#
# COMPACT_ATOMS: atom_id res chain seq x y z
N MET A 1 29.03 -46.31 46.90
CA MET A 1 27.90 -46.54 46.00
C MET A 1 27.06 -45.29 45.99
N VAL A 2 27.20 -44.46 44.94
CA VAL A 2 26.44 -43.20 44.80
C VAL A 2 25.29 -43.48 43.84
N VAL A 3 24.08 -43.47 44.37
CA VAL A 3 22.85 -43.66 43.60
C VAL A 3 22.57 -42.34 42.87
N LYS A 4 22.70 -42.32 41.52
CA LYS A 4 22.25 -41.24 40.69
C LYS A 4 20.72 -41.26 40.60
N ASN A 5 20.06 -40.33 41.30
CA ASN A 5 18.64 -40.03 41.09
C ASN A 5 18.47 -39.31 39.77
N THR A 6 18.04 -40.04 38.76
CA THR A 6 17.60 -39.47 37.47
C THR A 6 16.12 -39.05 37.63
N ILE A 7 15.85 -37.76 37.55
CA ILE A 7 14.48 -37.20 37.57
C ILE A 7 13.79 -37.57 36.26
N PRO A 8 12.64 -38.31 36.28
CA PRO A 8 11.97 -38.78 35.06
C PRO A 8 11.06 -37.69 34.47
N GLY A 9 11.58 -36.55 34.15
CA GLY A 9 10.79 -35.43 33.55
C GLY A 9 11.54 -34.60 32.52
N ALA A 10 12.86 -34.57 32.58
CA ALA A 10 13.68 -33.72 31.74
C ALA A 10 13.68 -34.12 30.24
N ASN A 11 13.75 -35.44 29.99
CA ASN A 11 13.75 -35.97 28.62
C ASN A 11 12.44 -35.72 27.86
N ASN A 12 11.31 -35.63 28.57
CA ASN A 12 10.00 -35.39 27.93
C ASN A 12 9.83 -33.93 27.52
N VAL A 13 10.35 -32.98 28.29
CA VAL A 13 10.28 -31.53 28.01
C VAL A 13 11.18 -31.17 26.81
N GLU A 14 12.39 -31.73 26.74
CA GLU A 14 13.31 -31.52 25.61
C GLU A 14 12.77 -32.16 24.33
N GLN A 15 12.18 -33.32 24.36
CA GLN A 15 11.55 -33.97 23.22
C GLN A 15 10.36 -33.16 22.68
N VAL A 16 9.51 -32.66 23.57
CA VAL A 16 8.36 -31.81 23.19
C VAL A 16 8.85 -30.48 22.58
N ALA A 17 9.85 -29.85 23.19
CA ALA A 17 10.43 -28.62 22.67
C ALA A 17 11.08 -28.84 21.29
N GLN A 18 11.76 -29.95 21.08
CA GLN A 18 12.36 -30.32 19.80
C GLN A 18 11.29 -30.59 18.72
N GLN A 19 10.20 -31.23 19.09
CA GLN A 19 9.08 -31.55 18.19
C GLN A 19 8.32 -30.27 17.76
N VAL A 20 8.07 -29.36 18.68
CA VAL A 20 7.48 -28.02 18.38
C VAL A 20 8.38 -27.23 17.44
N SER A 21 9.70 -27.26 17.67
CA SER A 21 10.66 -26.58 16.76
C SER A 21 10.62 -27.18 15.34
N ASN A 22 10.55 -28.50 15.20
CA ASN A 22 10.52 -29.17 13.90
C ASN A 22 9.21 -28.91 13.14
N ILE A 23 8.05 -28.88 13.80
CA ILE A 23 6.75 -28.56 13.20
C ILE A 23 6.77 -27.13 12.60
N MET A 24 7.32 -26.18 13.37
CA MET A 24 7.38 -24.80 12.92
C MET A 24 8.36 -24.61 11.77
N ILE A 25 9.51 -25.32 11.77
CA ILE A 25 10.48 -25.30 10.65
C ILE A 25 9.82 -25.82 9.37
N ALA A 26 9.19 -26.98 9.41
CA ALA A 26 8.49 -27.55 8.24
C ALA A 26 7.36 -26.63 7.72
N SER A 27 6.63 -25.98 8.63
CA SER A 27 5.61 -25.02 8.27
C SER A 27 6.19 -23.77 7.61
N GLN A 28 7.35 -23.30 8.05
CA GLN A 28 8.06 -22.17 7.47
C GLN A 28 8.53 -22.47 6.04
N GLU A 29 9.13 -23.65 5.82
CA GLU A 29 9.55 -24.12 4.49
C GLU A 29 8.37 -24.20 3.51
N ALA A 30 7.22 -24.72 3.99
CA ALA A 30 5.99 -24.77 3.20
C ALA A 30 5.50 -23.36 2.80
N ILE A 31 5.56 -22.40 3.73
CA ILE A 31 5.18 -21.01 3.48
C ILE A 31 6.13 -20.34 2.49
N ASP A 32 7.43 -20.60 2.59
CA ASP A 32 8.44 -20.05 1.69
C ASP A 32 8.25 -20.57 0.28
N SER A 33 8.08 -21.89 0.11
CA SER A 33 7.76 -22.51 -1.19
C SER A 33 6.46 -21.97 -1.80
N PHE A 34 5.43 -21.71 -1.00
CA PHE A 34 4.20 -21.07 -1.46
C PHE A 34 4.44 -19.65 -1.95
N CYS A 35 5.20 -18.85 -1.20
CA CYS A 35 5.53 -17.48 -1.58
C CYS A 35 6.32 -17.43 -2.88
N ASP A 36 7.29 -18.33 -3.05
CA ASP A 36 8.10 -18.44 -4.28
C ASP A 36 7.24 -18.82 -5.48
N THR A 37 6.32 -19.79 -5.31
CA THR A 37 5.35 -20.15 -6.35
C THR A 37 4.46 -18.96 -6.73
N CYS A 38 3.93 -18.23 -5.76
CA CYS A 38 3.13 -17.03 -6.00
C CYS A 38 3.91 -15.91 -6.69
N TRP A 39 5.22 -15.81 -6.43
CA TRP A 39 6.07 -14.86 -7.11
C TRP A 39 6.32 -15.26 -8.58
N LEU A 40 6.68 -16.50 -8.81
CA LEU A 40 7.05 -17.02 -10.13
C LEU A 40 5.83 -17.13 -11.06
N GLU A 41 4.76 -17.77 -10.61
CA GLU A 41 3.60 -18.07 -11.45
C GLU A 41 2.62 -16.89 -11.54
N ASP A 42 2.37 -16.19 -10.43
CA ASP A 42 1.33 -15.13 -10.36
C ASP A 42 1.93 -13.72 -10.42
N GLY A 43 3.24 -13.57 -10.40
CA GLY A 43 3.94 -12.28 -10.41
C GLY A 43 3.53 -11.36 -9.25
N LEU A 44 3.25 -11.93 -8.06
CA LEU A 44 2.83 -11.11 -6.91
C LEU A 44 3.93 -10.15 -6.47
N SER A 45 3.51 -8.96 -6.06
CA SER A 45 4.43 -7.93 -5.55
C SER A 45 5.06 -8.35 -4.22
N LYS A 46 6.28 -7.84 -3.92
CA LYS A 46 6.96 -8.06 -2.63
C LYS A 46 6.08 -7.75 -1.42
N ASN A 47 5.27 -6.69 -1.48
CA ASN A 47 4.35 -6.31 -0.41
C ASN A 47 3.23 -7.34 -0.21
N SER A 48 2.67 -7.87 -1.31
CA SER A 48 1.65 -8.92 -1.25
C SER A 48 2.22 -10.20 -0.65
N LEU A 49 3.41 -10.61 -1.09
CA LEU A 49 4.11 -11.80 -0.56
C LEU A 49 4.43 -11.65 0.93
N SER A 50 4.92 -10.48 1.36
CA SER A 50 5.19 -10.19 2.77
C SER A 50 3.92 -10.23 3.62
N ALA A 51 2.79 -9.78 3.10
CA ALA A 51 1.50 -9.85 3.78
C ALA A 51 1.00 -11.31 3.87
N TYR A 52 1.12 -12.09 2.79
CA TYR A 52 0.74 -13.50 2.76
C TYR A 52 1.60 -14.32 3.72
N ARG A 53 2.91 -14.15 3.66
CA ARG A 53 3.87 -14.79 4.57
C ARG A 53 3.51 -14.52 6.03
N ARG A 54 3.25 -13.26 6.38
CA ARG A 54 2.86 -12.88 7.75
C ARG A 54 1.58 -13.57 8.22
N ASP A 55 0.56 -13.60 7.36
CA ASP A 55 -0.72 -14.22 7.71
C ASP A 55 -0.55 -15.75 7.94
N LEU A 56 0.21 -16.42 7.08
CA LEU A 56 0.48 -17.86 7.20
C LEU A 56 1.37 -18.19 8.38
N ILE A 57 2.40 -17.39 8.69
CA ILE A 57 3.23 -17.57 9.89
C ILE A 57 2.39 -17.43 11.17
N LEU A 58 1.49 -16.44 11.22
CA LEU A 58 0.60 -16.27 12.38
C LEU A 58 -0.35 -17.46 12.56
N PHE A 59 -0.81 -18.05 11.46
CA PHE A 59 -1.63 -19.25 11.49
C PHE A 59 -0.83 -20.48 11.90
N ALA A 60 0.35 -20.70 11.32
CA ALA A 60 1.23 -21.82 11.67
C ALA A 60 1.64 -21.81 13.15
N ARG A 61 1.98 -20.64 13.69
CA ARG A 61 2.29 -20.48 15.11
C ARG A 61 1.10 -20.82 16.02
N TRP A 62 -0.09 -20.39 15.64
CA TRP A 62 -1.30 -20.72 16.38
C TRP A 62 -1.59 -22.22 16.34
N LEU A 63 -1.41 -22.87 15.17
CA LEU A 63 -1.58 -24.33 15.03
C LEU A 63 -0.59 -25.11 15.89
N ASP A 64 0.67 -24.71 15.88
CA ASP A 64 1.72 -25.34 16.69
C ASP A 64 1.40 -25.23 18.17
N LEU A 65 1.08 -24.03 18.66
CA LEU A 65 0.80 -23.78 20.07
C LEU A 65 -0.50 -24.39 20.58
N GLU A 66 -1.59 -24.28 19.82
CA GLU A 66 -2.93 -24.64 20.27
C GLU A 66 -3.34 -26.06 19.85
N ARG A 67 -2.69 -26.64 18.85
CA ARG A 67 -3.07 -27.91 18.22
C ARG A 67 -1.92 -28.92 18.10
N GLY A 68 -0.67 -28.50 18.25
CA GLY A 68 0.50 -29.34 17.99
C GLY A 68 0.55 -29.87 16.57
N LYS A 69 0.01 -29.11 15.58
CA LYS A 69 -0.13 -29.51 14.17
C LYS A 69 0.72 -28.65 13.24
N GLY A 70 1.30 -29.27 12.21
CA GLY A 70 1.92 -28.56 11.09
C GLY A 70 0.87 -28.01 10.11
N ILE A 71 1.27 -27.03 9.28
CA ILE A 71 0.36 -26.29 8.38
C ILE A 71 -0.33 -27.18 7.33
N TYR A 72 0.21 -28.36 6.99
CA TYR A 72 -0.42 -29.32 6.09
C TYR A 72 -1.29 -30.38 6.79
N SER A 73 -1.28 -30.45 8.13
CA SER A 73 -2.05 -31.41 8.94
C SER A 73 -3.35 -30.80 9.48
N VAL A 74 -3.93 -29.85 8.74
CA VAL A 74 -5.05 -29.00 9.17
C VAL A 74 -6.36 -29.52 8.60
N ASP A 75 -7.40 -29.48 9.42
CA ASP A 75 -8.79 -29.72 9.02
C ASP A 75 -9.62 -28.42 9.02
N ALA A 76 -10.88 -28.51 8.58
CA ALA A 76 -11.79 -27.37 8.53
C ALA A 76 -12.09 -26.78 9.93
N ALA A 77 -12.12 -27.62 10.96
CA ALA A 77 -12.38 -27.21 12.34
C ALA A 77 -11.23 -26.35 12.89
N ASP A 78 -9.99 -26.68 12.55
CA ASP A 78 -8.82 -25.89 12.91
C ASP A 78 -8.88 -24.49 12.32
N VAL A 79 -9.19 -24.37 11.01
CA VAL A 79 -9.32 -23.07 10.34
C VAL A 79 -10.46 -22.26 10.96
N MET A 80 -11.61 -22.89 11.24
CA MET A 80 -12.74 -22.22 11.88
C MET A 80 -12.39 -21.72 13.28
N SER A 81 -11.70 -22.54 14.08
CA SER A 81 -11.24 -22.19 15.43
C SER A 81 -10.25 -21.01 15.39
N TYR A 82 -9.28 -21.01 14.46
CA TYR A 82 -8.38 -19.90 14.26
C TYR A 82 -9.10 -18.60 13.91
N MET A 83 -10.05 -18.66 12.97
CA MET A 83 -10.84 -17.49 12.59
C MET A 83 -11.73 -17.01 13.74
N ALA A 84 -12.30 -17.93 14.55
CA ALA A 84 -13.09 -17.61 15.72
C ALA A 84 -12.26 -16.94 16.83
N ASN A 85 -11.04 -17.40 17.08
CA ASN A 85 -10.12 -16.81 18.06
C ASN A 85 -9.75 -15.35 17.71
N ARG A 86 -9.95 -14.94 16.46
CA ARG A 86 -9.66 -13.60 15.95
C ARG A 86 -10.92 -12.80 15.60
N ARG A 87 -12.02 -13.00 16.31
CA ARG A 87 -13.30 -12.29 16.09
C ARG A 87 -13.20 -10.78 16.24
N ALA A 88 -12.25 -10.27 17.03
CA ALA A 88 -11.99 -8.84 17.19
C ALA A 88 -11.39 -8.17 15.94
N ASP A 89 -10.89 -8.95 14.98
CA ASP A 89 -10.34 -8.40 13.74
C ASP A 89 -11.45 -7.83 12.85
N LYS A 90 -11.10 -6.77 12.10
CA LYS A 90 -12.01 -6.21 11.11
C LYS A 90 -12.35 -7.26 10.04
N ALA A 91 -13.61 -7.32 9.58
CA ALA A 91 -14.08 -8.25 8.56
C ALA A 91 -13.17 -8.25 7.29
N THR A 92 -12.62 -7.09 6.90
CA THR A 92 -11.66 -6.98 5.80
C THR A 92 -10.37 -7.77 6.06
N THR A 93 -9.85 -7.72 7.28
CA THR A 93 -8.64 -8.44 7.68
C THR A 93 -8.91 -9.95 7.73
N ALA A 94 -10.04 -10.35 8.30
CA ALA A 94 -10.47 -11.75 8.35
C ALA A 94 -10.65 -12.33 6.93
N ASN A 95 -11.32 -11.62 6.04
CA ASN A 95 -11.52 -12.04 4.66
C ASN A 95 -10.21 -12.13 3.87
N ARG A 96 -9.27 -11.20 4.10
CA ARG A 96 -7.94 -11.28 3.49
C ARG A 96 -7.20 -12.55 3.93
N ARG A 97 -7.18 -12.85 5.23
CA ARG A 97 -6.56 -14.08 5.77
C ARG A 97 -7.19 -15.33 5.18
N LEU A 98 -8.52 -15.40 5.16
CA LEU A 98 -9.21 -16.53 4.55
C LEU A 98 -8.84 -16.69 3.06
N THR A 99 -8.69 -15.59 2.33
CA THR A 99 -8.25 -15.62 0.93
C THR A 99 -6.84 -16.20 0.81
N VAL A 100 -5.92 -15.82 1.70
CA VAL A 100 -4.54 -16.35 1.74
C VAL A 100 -4.54 -17.83 2.05
N LEU A 101 -5.29 -18.28 3.07
CA LEU A 101 -5.42 -19.68 3.43
C LEU A 101 -6.00 -20.52 2.29
N LYS A 102 -7.09 -20.07 1.67
CA LYS A 102 -7.67 -20.74 0.49
C LYS A 102 -6.66 -20.89 -0.63
N ARG A 103 -5.85 -19.86 -0.89
CA ARG A 103 -4.84 -19.91 -1.94
C ARG A 103 -3.71 -20.88 -1.59
N PHE A 104 -3.27 -20.88 -0.35
CA PHE A 104 -2.25 -21.80 0.16
C PHE A 104 -2.69 -23.25 0.01
N TYR A 105 -3.88 -23.59 0.51
CA TYR A 105 -4.38 -24.97 0.47
C TYR A 105 -4.74 -25.44 -0.93
N ARG A 106 -5.24 -24.57 -1.81
CA ARG A 106 -5.43 -24.90 -3.24
C ARG A 106 -4.11 -25.26 -3.93
N LEU A 107 -3.03 -24.54 -3.61
CA LEU A 107 -1.70 -24.91 -4.09
C LEU A 107 -1.25 -26.25 -3.49
N GLY A 108 -1.52 -26.50 -2.21
CA GLY A 108 -1.25 -27.79 -1.56
C GLY A 108 -1.97 -28.96 -2.23
N ILE A 109 -3.23 -28.81 -2.61
CA ILE A 109 -3.98 -29.80 -3.42
C ILE A 109 -3.31 -29.99 -4.78
N ARG A 110 -3.02 -28.89 -5.50
CA ARG A 110 -2.40 -28.94 -6.83
C ARG A 110 -1.05 -29.65 -6.83
N LYS A 111 -0.27 -29.48 -5.75
CA LYS A 111 1.05 -30.13 -5.57
C LYS A 111 0.97 -31.49 -4.87
N HIS A 112 -0.23 -32.03 -4.63
CA HIS A 112 -0.46 -33.30 -3.93
C HIS A 112 0.14 -33.38 -2.50
N LEU A 113 0.31 -32.22 -1.85
CA LEU A 113 0.81 -32.13 -0.46
C LEU A 113 -0.28 -32.40 0.57
N ILE A 114 -1.53 -32.22 0.21
CA ILE A 114 -2.73 -32.52 1.00
C ILE A 114 -3.80 -33.16 0.12
N LYS A 115 -4.68 -33.94 0.73
CA LYS A 115 -5.77 -34.62 0.02
C LYS A 115 -7.08 -33.80 -0.03
N ASN A 116 -7.35 -33.02 1.03
CA ASN A 116 -8.57 -32.26 1.21
C ASN A 116 -8.26 -30.79 1.45
N ASP A 117 -9.04 -29.86 0.87
CA ASP A 117 -8.94 -28.43 1.13
C ASP A 117 -9.72 -28.07 2.40
N PRO A 118 -9.06 -27.71 3.53
CA PRO A 118 -9.74 -27.38 4.77
C PRO A 118 -10.54 -26.06 4.67
N CYS A 119 -10.35 -25.28 3.62
CA CYS A 119 -11.04 -24.02 3.40
C CYS A 119 -12.19 -24.11 2.39
N LEU A 120 -12.49 -25.28 1.84
CA LEU A 120 -13.43 -25.46 0.72
C LEU A 120 -14.80 -24.82 1.00
N ASN A 121 -15.39 -25.13 2.15
CA ASN A 121 -16.73 -24.70 2.54
C ASN A 121 -16.77 -23.37 3.33
N LEU A 122 -15.62 -22.76 3.61
CA LEU A 122 -15.56 -21.51 4.36
C LEU A 122 -15.95 -20.33 3.50
N ARG A 123 -16.89 -19.52 3.98
CA ARG A 123 -17.37 -18.32 3.30
C ARG A 123 -16.75 -17.07 3.93
N ALA A 124 -16.48 -16.07 3.10
CA ALA A 124 -16.05 -14.75 3.56
C ALA A 124 -17.17 -14.08 4.38
N ALA A 125 -16.80 -13.38 5.44
CA ALA A 125 -17.73 -12.59 6.22
C ALA A 125 -18.37 -11.50 5.35
N LYS A 126 -19.71 -11.37 5.44
CA LYS A 126 -20.42 -10.28 4.76
C LYS A 126 -19.90 -8.93 5.28
N GLN A 127 -19.53 -8.07 4.37
CA GLN A 127 -19.16 -6.69 4.69
C GLN A 127 -20.35 -5.79 4.42
N ALA A 128 -20.65 -4.91 5.35
CA ALA A 128 -21.62 -3.84 5.07
C ALA A 128 -21.10 -2.97 3.91
N PRO A 129 -21.95 -2.58 2.97
CA PRO A 129 -21.58 -1.64 1.92
C PRO A 129 -20.99 -0.39 2.55
N ARG A 130 -19.75 -0.07 2.21
CA ARG A 130 -19.14 1.20 2.61
C ARG A 130 -19.36 2.16 1.48
N PHE A 131 -20.24 3.11 1.64
CA PHE A 131 -20.30 4.26 0.76
C PHE A 131 -19.03 5.08 1.01
N PRO A 132 -18.16 5.24 0.02
CA PRO A 132 -16.98 6.09 0.16
C PRO A 132 -17.46 7.50 0.50
N LYS A 133 -17.07 8.02 1.65
CA LYS A 133 -17.27 9.45 1.95
C LYS A 133 -16.21 10.20 1.15
N THR A 134 -16.63 10.83 0.06
CA THR A 134 -15.80 11.75 -0.72
C THR A 134 -15.73 13.09 -0.03
N LEU A 135 -14.59 13.77 -0.17
CA LEU A 135 -14.48 15.17 0.23
C LEU A 135 -15.19 16.04 -0.82
N SER A 136 -15.84 17.10 -0.37
CA SER A 136 -16.31 18.16 -1.27
C SER A 136 -15.12 19.00 -1.76
N GLU A 137 -15.30 19.75 -2.85
CA GLU A 137 -14.30 20.68 -3.35
C GLU A 137 -13.92 21.74 -2.32
N ALA A 138 -14.91 22.26 -1.58
CA ALA A 138 -14.67 23.20 -0.48
C ALA A 138 -13.78 22.58 0.62
N GLN A 139 -14.01 21.32 1.00
CA GLN A 139 -13.14 20.62 1.96
C GLN A 139 -11.73 20.38 1.44
N ILE A 140 -11.57 20.20 0.12
CA ILE A 140 -10.25 20.13 -0.51
C ILE A 140 -9.55 21.50 -0.42
N GLU A 141 -10.24 22.58 -0.74
CA GLU A 141 -9.68 23.95 -0.63
C GLU A 141 -9.22 24.24 0.82
N ASP A 142 -10.04 23.93 1.81
CA ASP A 142 -9.70 24.09 3.22
C ASP A 142 -8.46 23.26 3.60
N LEU A 143 -8.38 22.02 3.12
CA LEU A 143 -7.22 21.15 3.34
C LEU A 143 -5.94 21.71 2.72
N LEU A 144 -6.07 22.22 1.50
CA LEU A 144 -4.95 22.80 0.75
C LEU A 144 -4.51 24.14 1.38
N ALA A 145 -5.39 24.92 1.94
CA ALA A 145 -5.08 26.19 2.60
C ALA A 145 -4.45 26.02 4.01
N ALA A 146 -4.61 24.84 4.64
CA ALA A 146 -4.18 24.60 6.02
C ALA A 146 -2.65 24.65 6.27
N PRO A 147 -1.74 24.29 5.32
CA PRO A 147 -0.30 24.40 5.54
C PRO A 147 0.18 25.85 5.59
N ASP A 148 1.01 26.20 6.58
CA ASP A 148 1.69 27.51 6.63
C ASP A 148 2.83 27.59 5.59
N VAL A 149 2.51 28.14 4.43
CA VAL A 149 3.41 28.27 3.28
C VAL A 149 4.59 29.25 3.50
N LYS A 150 4.64 29.96 4.61
CA LYS A 150 5.79 30.79 5.00
C LYS A 150 6.93 29.94 5.55
N THR A 151 6.66 28.73 5.96
CA THR A 151 7.67 27.78 6.44
C THR A 151 8.10 26.82 5.34
N PRO A 152 9.37 26.40 5.26
CA PRO A 152 9.83 25.45 4.26
C PRO A 152 9.07 24.11 4.29
N LEU A 153 8.72 23.62 5.49
CA LEU A 153 7.95 22.39 5.66
C LEU A 153 6.50 22.59 5.24
N GLY A 154 5.87 23.70 5.57
CA GLY A 154 4.50 23.99 5.16
C GLY A 154 4.38 24.18 3.65
N LEU A 155 5.34 24.84 3.00
CA LEU A 155 5.37 24.97 1.54
C LEU A 155 5.56 23.62 0.85
N ARG A 156 6.43 22.75 1.38
CA ARG A 156 6.54 21.36 0.93
C ARG A 156 5.21 20.62 1.04
N ASP A 157 4.60 20.68 2.22
CA ASP A 157 3.37 19.94 2.53
C ASP A 157 2.20 20.42 1.64
N ARG A 158 2.07 21.74 1.44
CA ARG A 158 1.12 22.33 0.49
C ARG A 158 1.32 21.79 -0.92
N THR A 159 2.55 21.81 -1.40
CA THR A 159 2.89 21.33 -2.75
C THR A 159 2.59 19.84 -2.91
N MET A 160 2.86 19.03 -1.87
CA MET A 160 2.54 17.60 -1.90
C MET A 160 1.03 17.34 -1.98
N LEU A 161 0.24 18.06 -1.17
CA LEU A 161 -1.22 17.95 -1.18
C LEU A 161 -1.80 18.38 -2.52
N GLU A 162 -1.32 19.51 -3.05
CA GLU A 162 -1.73 20.05 -4.34
C GLU A 162 -1.45 19.05 -5.46
N LEU A 163 -0.19 18.59 -5.59
CA LEU A 163 0.18 17.62 -6.61
C LEU A 163 -0.61 16.32 -6.49
N MET A 164 -0.85 15.84 -5.27
CA MET A 164 -1.61 14.61 -5.07
C MET A 164 -3.07 14.76 -5.51
N TYR A 165 -3.70 15.89 -5.21
CA TYR A 165 -5.06 16.16 -5.62
C TYR A 165 -5.14 16.42 -7.13
N ALA A 166 -4.24 17.22 -7.69
CA ALA A 166 -4.23 17.56 -9.12
C ALA A 166 -3.94 16.35 -10.03
N SER A 167 -3.17 15.39 -9.59
CA SER A 167 -2.73 14.24 -10.42
C SER A 167 -3.33 12.90 -10.04
N GLY A 168 -3.97 12.79 -8.88
CA GLY A 168 -4.48 11.52 -8.37
C GLY A 168 -3.41 10.45 -8.14
N LEU A 169 -2.15 10.81 -7.93
CA LEU A 169 -1.05 9.88 -7.68
C LEU A 169 -1.28 9.00 -6.45
N ARG A 170 -0.71 7.79 -6.45
CA ARG A 170 -0.65 6.97 -5.24
C ARG A 170 0.35 7.56 -4.24
N VAL A 171 0.10 7.35 -2.95
CA VAL A 171 1.04 7.81 -1.90
C VAL A 171 2.47 7.30 -2.10
N SER A 172 2.63 6.06 -2.58
CA SER A 172 3.97 5.51 -2.88
C SER A 172 4.64 6.21 -4.05
N GLU A 173 3.87 6.67 -5.04
CA GLU A 173 4.38 7.36 -6.21
C GLU A 173 4.84 8.78 -5.84
N ILE A 174 4.02 9.53 -5.12
CA ILE A 174 4.36 10.90 -4.74
C ILE A 174 5.56 10.99 -3.79
N VAL A 175 5.69 10.08 -2.82
CA VAL A 175 6.84 10.10 -1.88
C VAL A 175 8.14 9.61 -2.51
N SER A 176 8.08 8.80 -3.57
CA SER A 176 9.27 8.32 -4.29
C SER A 176 9.63 9.15 -5.53
N LEU A 177 8.83 10.19 -5.84
CA LEU A 177 9.03 11.03 -7.02
C LEU A 177 10.36 11.76 -6.94
N LYS A 178 11.09 11.76 -8.06
CA LYS A 178 12.36 12.47 -8.20
C LYS A 178 12.16 13.79 -8.94
N THR A 179 13.05 14.76 -8.71
CA THR A 179 13.00 16.05 -9.40
C THR A 179 13.05 15.92 -10.92
N ILE A 180 13.87 14.99 -11.43
CA ILE A 180 14.01 14.73 -12.87
C ILE A 180 12.74 14.11 -13.51
N GLU A 181 11.82 13.59 -12.72
CA GLU A 181 10.58 12.97 -13.19
C GLU A 181 9.45 13.99 -13.34
N VAL A 182 9.69 15.27 -13.02
CA VAL A 182 8.72 16.36 -13.12
C VAL A 182 9.04 17.23 -14.32
N GLY A 183 8.21 17.18 -15.34
CA GLY A 183 8.23 18.08 -16.49
C GLY A 183 7.35 19.31 -16.20
N LEU A 184 7.95 20.39 -15.69
CA LEU A 184 7.20 21.61 -15.36
C LEU A 184 6.62 22.28 -16.61
N ASN A 185 7.39 22.35 -17.69
CA ASN A 185 6.96 22.95 -18.96
C ASN A 185 5.83 22.13 -19.62
N GLU A 186 5.93 20.82 -19.50
CA GLU A 186 4.94 19.89 -20.06
C GLU A 186 3.73 19.71 -19.15
N GLY A 187 3.79 20.12 -17.88
CA GLY A 187 2.74 19.93 -16.88
C GLY A 187 2.46 18.46 -16.56
N VAL A 188 3.48 17.60 -16.58
CA VAL A 188 3.34 16.16 -16.37
C VAL A 188 4.38 15.60 -15.39
N VAL A 189 4.02 14.56 -14.66
CA VAL A 189 4.96 13.71 -13.93
C VAL A 189 5.12 12.36 -14.62
N ARG A 190 6.35 11.88 -14.71
CA ARG A 190 6.68 10.56 -15.22
C ARG A 190 6.74 9.57 -14.05
N ILE A 191 5.82 8.63 -14.03
CA ILE A 191 5.76 7.57 -13.00
C ILE A 191 6.34 6.29 -13.58
N VAL A 192 7.44 5.84 -12.99
CA VAL A 192 8.06 4.55 -13.31
C VAL A 192 7.54 3.52 -12.32
N SER A 193 6.70 2.59 -12.79
CA SER A 193 6.15 1.54 -11.93
C SER A 193 7.15 0.43 -11.73
N GLY A 194 7.47 0.09 -10.46
CA GLY A 194 8.39 -1.00 -10.13
C GLY A 194 7.89 -2.41 -10.55
N LYS A 195 6.63 -2.58 -10.92
CA LYS A 195 6.06 -3.84 -11.39
C LYS A 195 6.04 -3.88 -12.92
N GLY A 196 7.05 -4.52 -13.51
CA GLY A 196 7.15 -4.71 -14.97
C GLY A 196 7.67 -3.51 -15.75
N GLY A 197 8.29 -2.51 -15.09
CA GLY A 197 8.94 -1.38 -15.78
C GLY A 197 7.99 -0.47 -16.58
N LYS A 198 6.68 -0.60 -16.41
CA LYS A 198 5.71 0.21 -17.14
C LYS A 198 5.77 1.66 -16.65
N GLU A 199 6.05 2.57 -17.58
CA GLU A 199 6.01 4.01 -17.33
C GLU A 199 4.64 4.58 -17.70
N ARG A 200 4.23 5.64 -17.00
CA ARG A 200 3.10 6.47 -17.43
C ARG A 200 3.36 7.93 -17.13
N LEU A 201 2.79 8.78 -17.95
CA LEU A 201 2.75 10.22 -17.72
C LEU A 201 1.41 10.60 -17.12
N VAL A 202 1.44 11.45 -16.09
CA VAL A 202 0.24 11.93 -15.41
C VAL A 202 0.27 13.45 -15.42
N PRO A 203 -0.73 14.13 -16.02
CA PRO A 203 -0.85 15.57 -15.99
C PRO A 203 -1.17 16.08 -14.57
N PHE A 204 -0.79 17.33 -14.24
CA PHE A 204 -1.02 17.92 -12.93
C PHE A 204 -1.55 19.37 -12.95
N GLY A 205 -1.75 19.98 -14.08
CA GLY A 205 -2.33 21.33 -14.19
C GLY A 205 -1.40 22.49 -13.77
N GLY A 206 -1.86 23.72 -14.02
CA GLY A 206 -1.09 24.94 -13.79
C GLY A 206 -0.85 25.24 -12.32
N GLU A 207 -1.89 25.17 -11.49
CA GLU A 207 -1.78 25.41 -10.05
C GLU A 207 -0.71 24.53 -9.38
N ALA A 208 -0.70 23.24 -9.69
CA ALA A 208 0.31 22.33 -9.14
C ALA A 208 1.71 22.65 -9.68
N ALA A 209 1.84 23.11 -10.95
CA ALA A 209 3.11 23.56 -11.51
C ALA A 209 3.68 24.74 -10.74
N ASP A 210 2.86 25.75 -10.44
CA ASP A 210 3.26 26.94 -9.70
C ASP A 210 3.73 26.59 -8.27
N TRP A 211 2.98 25.73 -7.57
CA TRP A 211 3.38 25.26 -6.25
C TRP A 211 4.67 24.45 -6.26
N ILE A 212 4.88 23.60 -7.27
CA ILE A 212 6.12 22.83 -7.42
C ILE A 212 7.29 23.76 -7.69
N GLN A 213 7.14 24.72 -8.61
CA GLN A 213 8.17 25.69 -8.96
C GLN A 213 8.57 26.54 -7.75
N ARG A 214 7.58 27.03 -7.01
CA ARG A 214 7.79 27.79 -5.77
C ARG A 214 8.52 26.95 -4.72
N TYR A 215 8.10 25.71 -4.50
CA TYR A 215 8.75 24.80 -3.57
C TYR A 215 10.23 24.52 -3.93
N LEU A 216 10.48 24.24 -5.22
CA LEU A 216 11.84 23.98 -5.71
C LEU A 216 12.78 25.19 -5.51
N LYS A 217 12.26 26.39 -5.67
CA LYS A 217 13.01 27.64 -5.55
C LYS A 217 13.21 28.09 -4.10
N GLU A 218 12.15 28.06 -3.28
CA GLU A 218 12.12 28.72 -1.98
C GLU A 218 12.40 27.75 -0.82
N ALA A 219 11.83 26.56 -0.81
CA ALA A 219 11.84 25.68 0.34
C ALA A 219 12.82 24.50 0.22
N ARG A 220 12.87 23.84 -0.95
CA ARG A 220 13.69 22.65 -1.15
C ARG A 220 15.19 22.89 -0.86
N PRO A 221 15.83 24.01 -1.29
CA PRO A 221 17.23 24.29 -0.92
C PRO A 221 17.46 24.35 0.58
N GLN A 222 16.53 24.97 1.33
CA GLN A 222 16.63 25.06 2.80
C GLN A 222 16.48 23.69 3.47
N LEU A 223 15.70 22.78 2.89
CA LEU A 223 15.52 21.41 3.39
C LEU A 223 16.68 20.49 3.02
N LEU A 224 17.49 20.84 2.01
CA LEU A 224 18.73 20.14 1.66
C LEU A 224 19.93 20.59 2.50
N ASP A 225 19.92 21.82 3.03
CA ASP A 225 21.03 22.41 3.77
C ASP A 225 20.99 22.08 5.28
N ILE A 226 20.63 20.85 5.60
CA ILE A 226 20.68 20.36 6.99
C ILE A 226 22.10 19.87 7.27
N LYS A 227 22.78 20.48 8.27
CA LYS A 227 24.14 20.10 8.68
C LYS A 227 24.26 18.60 8.95
N GLY A 228 25.25 17.96 8.32
CA GLY A 228 25.53 16.53 8.48
C GLY A 228 24.74 15.58 7.56
N GLN A 229 23.98 16.11 6.63
CA GLN A 229 23.18 15.32 5.67
C GLN A 229 23.88 15.18 4.30
N PRO A 230 23.68 14.08 3.57
CA PRO A 230 24.24 13.93 2.24
C PRO A 230 23.68 15.00 1.30
N LYS A 231 24.55 15.86 0.78
CA LYS A 231 24.21 16.85 -0.26
C LYS A 231 23.84 16.09 -1.54
N GLY A 232 22.64 16.31 -2.08
CA GLY A 232 22.31 15.84 -3.43
C GLY A 232 21.18 14.81 -3.53
N SER A 233 20.23 14.76 -2.58
CA SER A 233 19.05 13.92 -2.76
C SER A 233 18.29 14.22 -4.05
N GLN A 234 18.02 13.19 -4.84
CA GLN A 234 17.21 13.29 -6.05
C GLN A 234 15.70 13.34 -5.76
N ALA A 235 15.28 13.03 -4.52
CA ALA A 235 13.88 13.06 -4.14
C ALA A 235 13.28 14.47 -4.32
N LEU A 236 12.09 14.55 -4.89
CA LEU A 236 11.37 15.80 -5.02
C LEU A 236 11.02 16.32 -3.61
N PHE A 237 10.36 15.52 -2.80
CA PHE A 237 9.90 15.88 -1.47
C PHE A 237 10.78 15.30 -0.37
N LEU A 238 11.40 16.17 0.41
CA LEU A 238 12.39 15.81 1.41
C LEU A 238 11.76 15.62 2.80
N ALA A 239 12.24 14.64 3.53
CA ALA A 239 11.88 14.44 4.93
C ALA A 239 12.56 15.51 5.81
N ARG A 240 11.90 15.86 6.94
CA ARG A 240 12.32 16.96 7.83
C ARG A 240 13.75 16.82 8.38
N HIS A 241 14.19 15.60 8.67
CA HIS A 241 15.41 15.35 9.44
C HIS A 241 16.51 14.62 8.68
N THR A 242 16.20 14.06 7.51
CA THR A 242 17.15 13.19 6.78
C THR A 242 17.62 13.79 5.45
N GLY A 243 17.00 14.86 4.95
CA GLY A 243 17.29 15.38 3.61
C GLY A 243 17.02 14.38 2.48
N GLU A 244 16.52 13.19 2.81
CA GLU A 244 16.15 12.14 1.87
C GLU A 244 14.65 12.14 1.57
N GLY A 245 14.20 11.22 0.71
CA GLY A 245 12.79 11.09 0.37
C GLY A 245 11.91 10.77 1.57
N MET A 246 10.68 11.27 1.54
CA MET A 246 9.70 11.09 2.60
C MET A 246 9.12 9.67 2.59
N THR A 247 8.78 9.12 3.78
CA THR A 247 8.07 7.84 3.88
C THR A 247 6.56 8.01 3.69
N ARG A 248 5.89 6.94 3.21
CA ARG A 248 4.42 6.92 3.10
C ARG A 248 3.72 7.21 4.43
N GLN A 249 4.28 6.72 5.53
CA GLN A 249 3.73 6.94 6.87
C GLN A 249 3.86 8.41 7.29
N ALA A 250 4.99 9.05 7.01
CA ALA A 250 5.19 10.47 7.30
C ALA A 250 4.15 11.32 6.55
N PHE A 251 3.94 11.08 5.26
CA PHE A 251 2.94 11.81 4.49
C PHE A 251 1.50 11.54 4.96
N TRP A 252 1.19 10.32 5.37
CA TRP A 252 -0.10 9.99 5.96
C TRP A 252 -0.37 10.78 7.26
N HIS A 253 0.65 10.94 8.13
CA HIS A 253 0.54 11.78 9.33
C HIS A 253 0.36 13.27 8.98
N ILE A 254 1.04 13.76 7.95
CA ILE A 254 0.89 15.13 7.44
C ILE A 254 -0.56 15.38 7.01
N ILE A 255 -1.13 14.50 6.18
CA ILE A 255 -2.53 14.59 5.74
C ILE A 255 -3.48 14.63 6.93
N LYS A 256 -3.30 13.75 7.92
CA LYS A 256 -4.14 13.74 9.12
C LYS A 256 -4.05 15.03 9.93
N ARG A 257 -2.85 15.56 10.11
CA ARG A 257 -2.62 16.82 10.82
C ARG A 257 -3.39 17.97 10.15
N TYR A 258 -3.26 18.10 8.83
CA TYR A 258 -3.96 19.16 8.10
C TYR A 258 -5.47 18.94 8.00
N ALA A 259 -5.94 17.70 7.95
CA ALA A 259 -7.36 17.40 8.06
C ALA A 259 -7.95 17.89 9.39
N THR A 260 -7.23 17.71 10.51
CA THR A 260 -7.65 18.24 11.81
C THR A 260 -7.64 19.76 11.83
N LEU A 261 -6.61 20.41 11.28
CA LEU A 261 -6.51 21.87 11.22
C LEU A 261 -7.61 22.50 10.35
N ALA A 262 -8.00 21.81 9.28
CA ALA A 262 -9.08 22.21 8.38
C ALA A 262 -10.47 21.78 8.88
N ASN A 263 -10.62 21.30 10.12
CA ASN A 263 -11.88 20.80 10.69
C ASN A 263 -12.61 19.74 9.84
N ILE A 264 -11.86 18.93 9.09
CA ILE A 264 -12.42 17.86 8.26
C ILE A 264 -12.69 16.63 9.12
N LEU A 265 -13.97 16.39 9.44
CA LEU A 265 -14.41 15.26 10.28
C LEU A 265 -14.44 13.91 9.56
N VAL A 266 -14.39 13.91 8.23
CA VAL A 266 -14.36 12.67 7.44
C VAL A 266 -12.99 12.00 7.62
N PRO A 267 -12.94 10.67 7.86
CA PRO A 267 -11.66 9.96 7.93
C PRO A 267 -10.85 10.15 6.65
N LEU A 268 -9.79 10.97 6.72
CA LEU A 268 -8.95 11.32 5.59
C LEU A 268 -7.72 10.44 5.50
N SER A 269 -7.40 10.03 4.29
CA SER A 269 -6.21 9.24 3.95
C SER A 269 -5.74 9.62 2.53
N PRO A 270 -4.51 9.25 2.12
CA PRO A 270 -4.07 9.42 0.75
C PRO A 270 -5.02 8.79 -0.28
N HIS A 271 -5.64 7.66 0.05
CA HIS A 271 -6.63 7.02 -0.82
C HIS A 271 -7.91 7.85 -0.96
N THR A 272 -8.32 8.56 0.10
CA THR A 272 -9.49 9.45 0.07
C THR A 272 -9.24 10.66 -0.84
N LEU A 273 -8.05 11.26 -0.80
CA LEU A 273 -7.66 12.36 -1.72
C LEU A 273 -7.65 11.91 -3.18
N ARG A 274 -7.04 10.75 -3.46
CA ARG A 274 -7.06 10.18 -4.80
C ARG A 274 -8.48 9.83 -5.27
N HIS A 275 -9.35 9.41 -4.37
CA HIS A 275 -10.76 9.16 -4.68
C HIS A 275 -11.51 10.46 -4.95
N ALA A 276 -11.24 11.54 -4.19
CA ALA A 276 -11.79 12.86 -4.47
C ALA A 276 -11.38 13.37 -5.85
N PHE A 277 -10.11 13.27 -6.24
CA PHE A 277 -9.65 13.55 -7.61
C PHE A 277 -10.51 12.84 -8.66
N ALA A 278 -10.68 11.51 -8.52
CA ALA A 278 -11.46 10.74 -9.48
C ALA A 278 -12.93 11.17 -9.54
N THR A 279 -13.54 11.38 -8.37
CA THR A 279 -14.96 11.74 -8.27
C THR A 279 -15.22 13.15 -8.80
N HIS A 280 -14.34 14.11 -8.50
CA HIS A 280 -14.49 15.49 -8.99
C HIS A 280 -14.32 15.56 -10.50
N LEU A 281 -13.34 14.86 -11.09
CA LEU A 281 -13.24 14.75 -12.55
C LEU A 281 -14.53 14.18 -13.19
N LEU A 282 -15.09 13.12 -12.62
CA LEU A 282 -16.35 12.53 -13.11
C LEU A 282 -17.53 13.51 -12.96
N ASN A 283 -17.62 14.22 -11.84
CA ASN A 283 -18.66 15.20 -11.59
C ASN A 283 -18.59 16.39 -12.59
N HIS A 284 -17.38 16.74 -13.02
CA HIS A 284 -17.14 17.75 -14.06
C HIS A 284 -17.23 17.19 -15.50
N GLY A 285 -17.73 15.97 -15.66
CA GLY A 285 -18.05 15.39 -16.98
C GLY A 285 -16.91 14.64 -17.65
N ALA A 286 -15.81 14.36 -16.95
CA ALA A 286 -14.76 13.50 -17.51
C ALA A 286 -15.26 12.07 -17.73
N ASP A 287 -14.86 11.45 -18.84
CA ASP A 287 -15.17 10.05 -19.13
C ASP A 287 -14.49 9.11 -18.13
N LEU A 288 -15.25 8.11 -17.64
CA LEU A 288 -14.75 7.14 -16.66
C LEU A 288 -13.48 6.41 -17.14
N ARG A 289 -13.39 6.10 -18.43
CA ARG A 289 -12.24 5.41 -19.01
C ARG A 289 -10.98 6.28 -18.94
N VAL A 290 -11.14 7.57 -19.17
CA VAL A 290 -10.04 8.55 -19.05
C VAL A 290 -9.58 8.65 -17.60
N VAL A 291 -10.50 8.74 -16.65
CA VAL A 291 -10.16 8.75 -15.22
C VAL A 291 -9.41 7.47 -14.81
N GLN A 292 -9.85 6.31 -15.29
CA GLN A 292 -9.15 5.03 -15.05
C GLN A 292 -7.72 5.03 -15.63
N LEU A 293 -7.51 5.63 -16.81
CA LEU A 293 -6.20 5.79 -17.42
C LEU A 293 -5.28 6.69 -16.58
N LEU A 294 -5.76 7.86 -16.18
CA LEU A 294 -5.03 8.80 -15.30
C LEU A 294 -4.62 8.11 -13.99
N LEU A 295 -5.50 7.31 -13.43
CA LEU A 295 -5.24 6.54 -12.22
C LEU A 295 -4.27 5.36 -12.44
N GLY A 296 -4.00 4.93 -13.65
CA GLY A 296 -3.11 3.81 -13.96
C GLY A 296 -3.67 2.47 -13.48
N HIS A 297 -4.92 2.15 -13.88
CA HIS A 297 -5.51 0.83 -13.71
C HIS A 297 -4.95 -0.13 -14.75
N ALA A 298 -4.44 -1.29 -14.30
CA ALA A 298 -3.61 -2.20 -15.10
C ALA A 298 -4.33 -2.96 -16.23
N ASP A 299 -5.66 -3.03 -16.23
CA ASP A 299 -6.44 -3.86 -17.15
C ASP A 299 -6.73 -3.21 -18.52
N ILE A 300 -6.24 -1.99 -18.74
CA ILE A 300 -6.42 -1.32 -20.02
C ILE A 300 -5.08 -1.40 -20.75
N SER A 301 -5.07 -2.06 -21.91
CA SER A 301 -3.87 -2.24 -22.77
C SER A 301 -3.15 -0.91 -23.01
N THR A 302 -2.11 -0.68 -22.22
CA THR A 302 -1.47 0.62 -22.03
C THR A 302 -0.46 0.98 -23.12
N THR A 303 -0.21 0.08 -24.07
CA THR A 303 0.86 0.26 -25.06
C THR A 303 0.56 1.36 -26.11
N GLN A 304 -0.71 1.72 -26.31
CA GLN A 304 -1.12 2.75 -27.30
C GLN A 304 -1.24 4.17 -26.73
N ILE A 305 -1.11 4.37 -25.40
CA ILE A 305 -1.44 5.65 -24.73
C ILE A 305 -0.26 6.62 -24.72
N TYR A 306 0.93 6.19 -25.10
CA TYR A 306 2.15 7.01 -25.02
C TYR A 306 2.49 7.77 -26.30
N THR A 307 1.60 7.81 -27.29
CA THR A 307 1.77 8.68 -28.45
C THR A 307 1.61 10.14 -28.05
N HIS A 308 2.26 11.06 -28.73
CA HIS A 308 2.14 12.50 -28.50
C HIS A 308 0.67 12.98 -28.51
N VAL A 309 -0.13 12.45 -29.43
CA VAL A 309 -1.57 12.75 -29.56
C VAL A 309 -2.37 12.31 -28.33
N ALA A 310 -2.05 11.15 -27.76
CA ALA A 310 -2.74 10.67 -26.55
C ALA A 310 -2.37 11.49 -25.30
N ARG A 311 -1.15 12.02 -25.22
CA ARG A 311 -0.72 12.92 -24.13
C ARG A 311 -1.47 14.24 -24.16
N GLU A 312 -1.52 14.88 -25.32
CA GLU A 312 -2.27 16.14 -25.51
C GLU A 312 -3.75 15.95 -25.18
N ARG A 313 -4.35 14.85 -25.59
CA ARG A 313 -5.74 14.55 -25.27
C ARG A 313 -5.98 14.38 -23.75
N LEU A 314 -5.11 13.67 -23.04
CA LEU A 314 -5.21 13.51 -21.59
C LEU A 314 -5.03 14.84 -20.86
N LYS A 315 -4.10 15.67 -21.32
CA LYS A 315 -3.86 17.02 -20.79
C LYS A 315 -5.09 17.92 -21.01
N ASN A 316 -5.64 17.94 -22.20
CA ASN A 316 -6.83 18.72 -22.52
C ASN A 316 -8.04 18.29 -21.69
N ILE A 317 -8.27 16.97 -21.52
CA ILE A 317 -9.35 16.46 -20.68
C ILE A 317 -9.11 16.84 -19.21
N HIS A 318 -7.87 16.74 -18.72
CA HIS A 318 -7.54 17.18 -17.38
C HIS A 318 -7.83 18.68 -17.22
N GLN A 319 -7.38 19.53 -18.15
CA GLN A 319 -7.60 20.97 -18.14
C GLN A 319 -9.09 21.35 -18.22
N GLN A 320 -9.89 20.60 -18.96
CA GLN A 320 -11.32 20.89 -19.11
C GLN A 320 -12.16 20.47 -17.89
N HIS A 321 -11.73 19.46 -17.16
CA HIS A 321 -12.58 18.82 -16.14
C HIS A 321 -12.01 18.82 -14.73
N HIS A 322 -10.74 19.17 -14.52
CA HIS A 322 -10.18 19.24 -13.18
C HIS A 322 -10.36 20.64 -12.58
N PRO A 323 -10.87 20.78 -11.33
CA PRO A 323 -11.15 22.09 -10.71
C PRO A 323 -9.90 22.97 -10.54
N ARG A 324 -8.70 22.39 -10.61
CA ARG A 324 -7.41 23.08 -10.44
C ARG A 324 -6.47 22.84 -11.62
N ALA A 325 -7.01 22.82 -12.82
CA ALA A 325 -6.24 22.63 -14.05
C ALA A 325 -5.50 23.91 -14.48
#